data_0fb89390e5805a3c60212e277025c9d4
#
_entry.id   0fb89390e5805a3c60212e277025c9d4
#
_cell.length_a   1.000
_cell.length_b   1.000
_cell.length_c   1.000
_cell.angle_alpha   90.00
_cell.angle_beta   90.00
_cell.angle_gamma   90.00
#
_symmetry.space_group_name_H-M   'P 1'
#
loop_
_entity.id
_entity.type
_entity.pdbx_description
1 polymer ?
#
loop_
_entity_poly.entity_id
_entity_poly.type
_entity_poly.pdbx_seq_one_letter_code
_entity_poly.pdbx_strand_id
1 'polypeptide(L)'
;MYIVKNLLSKADVEQIYGHLMESSSWKIGGAYGGVDDPLTHYPRTVAMDINGMHSPFLSGYFICLMSVLRDRVQEEYGFTLPVGGLGAIGFNAQRKGNISVFHTDGDSEGKYIWSVVGFLTPQWDPSWGGELQIEDRTYTFEPGDFVVFRSNELHDALPIKVDTPFWRVSVACMMGR
;
A
#
# COMPACT_ATOMS: atom_id res chain seq x y z
N MET A 1 -2.19 15.58 2.08
CA MET A 1 -2.69 14.22 2.18
C MET A 1 -4.19 14.21 1.98
N TYR A 2 -4.70 13.16 1.30
CA TYR A 2 -6.11 12.98 0.93
C TYR A 2 -6.53 11.55 1.27
N ILE A 3 -7.75 11.36 1.78
CA ILE A 3 -8.30 10.03 2.09
C ILE A 3 -9.52 9.81 1.22
N VAL A 4 -9.46 8.85 0.32
CA VAL A 4 -10.60 8.45 -0.51
C VAL A 4 -11.24 7.22 0.11
N LYS A 5 -12.43 7.43 0.67
CA LYS A 5 -13.19 6.39 1.36
C LYS A 5 -13.91 5.47 0.38
N ASN A 6 -13.91 4.17 0.69
CA ASN A 6 -14.66 3.16 -0.07
C ASN A 6 -14.41 3.24 -1.59
N LEU A 7 -13.13 3.41 -1.99
CA LEU A 7 -12.76 3.35 -3.40
C LEU A 7 -13.00 1.95 -3.97
N LEU A 8 -12.78 0.92 -3.13
CA LEU A 8 -13.16 -0.46 -3.40
C LEU A 8 -14.36 -0.86 -2.55
N SER A 9 -15.27 -1.63 -3.13
CA SER A 9 -16.33 -2.26 -2.37
C SER A 9 -15.76 -3.38 -1.48
N LYS A 10 -16.49 -3.76 -0.45
CA LYS A 10 -16.09 -4.90 0.41
C LYS A 10 -15.92 -6.19 -0.39
N ALA A 11 -16.80 -6.43 -1.36
CA ALA A 11 -16.72 -7.61 -2.22
C ALA A 11 -15.45 -7.60 -3.10
N ASP A 12 -15.07 -6.44 -3.64
CA ASP A 12 -13.83 -6.30 -4.40
C ASP A 12 -12.60 -6.57 -3.51
N VAL A 13 -12.59 -6.03 -2.29
CA VAL A 13 -11.50 -6.28 -1.33
C VAL A 13 -11.40 -7.76 -0.99
N GLU A 14 -12.51 -8.44 -0.71
CA GLU A 14 -12.53 -9.89 -0.42
C GLU A 14 -11.97 -10.71 -1.60
N GLN A 15 -12.39 -10.39 -2.81
CA GLN A 15 -11.93 -11.07 -4.02
C GLN A 15 -10.43 -10.84 -4.29
N ILE A 16 -9.98 -9.59 -4.19
CA ILE A 16 -8.56 -9.23 -4.39
C ILE A 16 -7.70 -9.90 -3.33
N TYR A 17 -8.10 -9.83 -2.06
CA TYR A 17 -7.38 -10.44 -0.95
C TYR A 17 -7.24 -11.95 -1.14
N GLY A 18 -8.31 -12.66 -1.47
CA GLY A 18 -8.26 -14.10 -1.76
C GLY A 18 -7.25 -14.43 -2.86
N HIS A 19 -7.31 -13.70 -3.97
CA HIS A 19 -6.37 -13.89 -5.07
C HIS A 19 -4.90 -13.61 -4.68
N LEU A 20 -4.66 -12.58 -3.89
CA LEU A 20 -3.32 -12.26 -3.39
C LEU A 20 -2.79 -13.35 -2.45
N MET A 21 -3.64 -13.89 -1.57
CA MET A 21 -3.23 -14.94 -0.62
C MET A 21 -2.94 -16.30 -1.29
N GLU A 22 -3.52 -16.57 -2.45
CA GLU A 22 -3.23 -17.75 -3.25
C GLU A 22 -1.95 -17.63 -4.09
N SER A 23 -1.40 -16.43 -4.23
CA SER A 23 -0.20 -16.19 -5.03
C SER A 23 1.05 -16.78 -4.39
N SER A 24 1.87 -17.46 -5.20
CA SER A 24 3.21 -17.92 -4.82
C SER A 24 4.32 -16.88 -5.02
N SER A 25 3.97 -15.68 -5.47
CA SER A 25 4.93 -14.62 -5.83
C SER A 25 5.40 -13.77 -4.64
N TRP A 26 4.91 -14.05 -3.44
CA TRP A 26 5.34 -13.34 -2.23
C TRP A 26 6.80 -13.62 -1.89
N LYS A 27 7.55 -12.56 -1.59
CA LYS A 27 8.96 -12.61 -1.19
C LYS A 27 9.14 -12.03 0.20
N ILE A 28 10.01 -12.62 1.00
CA ILE A 28 10.43 -12.07 2.29
C ILE A 28 11.35 -10.87 2.04
N GLY A 29 11.09 -9.77 2.70
CA GLY A 29 11.83 -8.52 2.53
C GLY A 29 11.04 -7.49 1.74
N GLY A 30 11.19 -6.22 2.09
CA GLY A 30 10.55 -5.12 1.37
C GLY A 30 10.96 -5.11 -0.11
N ALA A 31 10.09 -4.63 -0.99
CA ALA A 31 10.36 -4.50 -2.43
C ALA A 31 11.64 -3.70 -2.75
N TYR A 32 12.16 -2.98 -1.77
CA TYR A 32 13.32 -2.07 -1.89
C TYR A 32 14.49 -2.40 -0.93
N GLY A 33 14.38 -3.44 -0.10
CA GLY A 33 15.47 -3.84 0.81
C GLY A 33 16.53 -4.67 0.07
N GLY A 34 17.68 -4.10 -0.20
CA GLY A 34 18.84 -4.85 -0.66
C GLY A 34 19.30 -5.89 0.36
N VAL A 35 20.02 -6.91 -0.09
CA VAL A 35 20.57 -7.99 0.75
C VAL A 35 21.49 -7.50 1.88
N ASP A 36 22.01 -6.27 1.79
CA ASP A 36 22.93 -5.68 2.77
C ASP A 36 22.26 -4.79 3.84
N ASP A 37 20.93 -4.77 3.91
CA ASP A 37 20.20 -4.01 4.91
C ASP A 37 20.40 -4.63 6.30
N PRO A 38 20.89 -3.87 7.30
CA PRO A 38 21.12 -4.36 8.66
C PRO A 38 19.90 -4.92 9.36
N LEU A 39 18.70 -4.65 8.84
CA LEU A 39 17.43 -5.20 9.34
C LEU A 39 17.10 -6.60 8.77
N THR A 40 17.97 -7.22 7.97
CA THR A 40 17.73 -8.56 7.39
C THR A 40 17.53 -9.68 8.41
N HIS A 41 17.90 -9.44 9.67
CA HIS A 41 17.74 -10.40 10.77
C HIS A 41 16.37 -10.35 11.47
N TYR A 42 15.51 -9.39 11.11
CA TYR A 42 14.18 -9.26 11.71
C TYR A 42 13.10 -9.80 10.78
N PRO A 43 12.01 -10.37 11.34
CA PRO A 43 10.87 -10.81 10.52
C PRO A 43 10.26 -9.63 9.80
N ARG A 44 10.44 -9.60 8.48
CA ARG A 44 10.03 -8.49 7.62
C ARG A 44 8.64 -8.69 7.05
N THR A 45 8.07 -7.59 6.59
CA THR A 45 6.96 -7.54 5.67
C THR A 45 7.24 -8.45 4.47
N VAL A 46 6.24 -9.19 4.05
CA VAL A 46 6.27 -9.95 2.80
C VAL A 46 5.78 -9.01 1.70
N ALA A 47 6.49 -8.93 0.60
CA ALA A 47 6.16 -8.02 -0.49
C ALA A 47 6.04 -8.76 -1.82
N MET A 48 5.24 -8.21 -2.72
CA MET A 48 5.07 -8.70 -4.08
C MET A 48 4.95 -7.51 -5.02
N ASP A 49 5.77 -7.49 -6.07
CA ASP A 49 5.65 -6.54 -7.16
C ASP A 49 4.53 -6.97 -8.11
N ILE A 50 3.78 -6.01 -8.66
CA ILE A 50 2.68 -6.30 -9.59
C ILE A 50 3.16 -7.00 -10.86
N ASN A 51 4.37 -6.70 -11.32
CA ASN A 51 4.95 -7.38 -12.48
C ASN A 51 5.32 -8.82 -12.16
N GLY A 52 5.68 -9.12 -10.90
CA GLY A 52 5.95 -10.46 -10.39
C GLY A 52 4.70 -11.30 -10.20
N MET A 53 3.54 -10.69 -10.14
CA MET A 53 2.26 -11.41 -9.96
C MET A 53 1.86 -12.27 -11.16
N HIS A 54 2.42 -12.03 -12.34
CA HIS A 54 2.02 -12.70 -13.58
C HIS A 54 0.49 -12.71 -13.84
N SER A 55 -0.20 -11.69 -13.29
CA SER A 55 -1.65 -11.53 -13.45
C SER A 55 -1.97 -10.26 -14.24
N PRO A 56 -2.09 -10.35 -15.57
CA PRO A 56 -2.48 -9.21 -16.41
C PRO A 56 -3.82 -8.59 -15.98
N PHE A 57 -4.70 -9.40 -15.40
CA PHE A 57 -6.00 -8.95 -14.90
C PHE A 57 -5.83 -7.97 -13.75
N LEU A 58 -5.08 -8.32 -12.71
CA LEU A 58 -4.87 -7.42 -11.57
C LEU A 58 -4.06 -6.18 -11.95
N SER A 59 -3.07 -6.33 -12.83
CA SER A 59 -2.31 -5.18 -13.33
C SER A 59 -3.23 -4.20 -14.03
N GLY A 60 -4.07 -4.66 -14.96
CA GLY A 60 -5.06 -3.84 -15.64
C GLY A 60 -6.08 -3.22 -14.68
N TYR A 61 -6.55 -4.01 -13.72
CA TYR A 61 -7.50 -3.54 -12.70
C TYR A 61 -6.92 -2.36 -11.89
N PHE A 62 -5.70 -2.49 -11.35
CA PHE A 62 -5.09 -1.41 -10.57
C PHE A 62 -4.75 -0.18 -11.39
N ILE A 63 -4.37 -0.33 -12.66
CA ILE A 63 -4.19 0.82 -13.57
C ILE A 63 -5.50 1.59 -13.74
N CYS A 64 -6.61 0.88 -13.99
CA CYS A 64 -7.94 1.50 -14.09
C CYS A 64 -8.37 2.13 -12.76
N LEU A 65 -8.14 1.46 -11.63
CA LEU A 65 -8.46 1.96 -10.31
C LEU A 65 -7.74 3.28 -9.99
N MET A 66 -6.48 3.44 -10.42
CA MET A 66 -5.75 4.70 -10.25
C MET A 66 -6.39 5.85 -11.03
N SER A 67 -7.03 5.59 -12.17
CA SER A 67 -7.79 6.61 -12.88
C SER A 67 -9.04 7.01 -12.09
N VAL A 68 -9.77 6.04 -11.54
CA VAL A 68 -10.93 6.32 -10.67
C VAL A 68 -10.51 7.09 -9.41
N LEU A 69 -9.41 6.69 -8.78
CA LEU A 69 -8.86 7.41 -7.63
C LEU A 69 -8.56 8.86 -7.95
N ARG A 70 -7.93 9.13 -9.09
CA ARG A 70 -7.63 10.50 -9.53
C ARG A 70 -8.89 11.34 -9.67
N ASP A 71 -9.91 10.78 -10.31
CA ASP A 71 -11.18 11.48 -10.52
C ASP A 71 -11.88 11.77 -9.18
N ARG A 72 -11.87 10.81 -8.24
CA ARG A 72 -12.39 11.00 -6.88
C ARG A 72 -11.61 12.07 -6.09
N VAL A 73 -10.29 12.10 -6.19
CA VAL A 73 -9.47 13.16 -5.55
C VAL A 73 -9.81 14.53 -6.13
N GLN A 74 -10.00 14.61 -7.45
CA GLN A 74 -10.42 15.85 -8.10
C GLN A 74 -11.82 16.30 -7.63
N GLU A 75 -12.77 15.39 -7.57
CA GLU A 75 -14.14 15.70 -7.15
C GLU A 75 -14.23 16.10 -5.67
N GLU A 76 -13.55 15.35 -4.78
CA GLU A 76 -13.67 15.54 -3.33
C GLU A 76 -12.79 16.69 -2.80
N TYR A 77 -11.64 16.94 -3.42
CA TYR A 77 -10.62 17.88 -2.92
C TYR A 77 -10.24 19.00 -3.88
N GLY A 78 -10.78 19.01 -5.10
CA GLY A 78 -10.46 20.03 -6.09
C GLY A 78 -9.01 19.99 -6.61
N PHE A 79 -8.32 18.87 -6.39
CA PHE A 79 -6.90 18.69 -6.74
C PHE A 79 -6.74 17.56 -7.75
N THR A 80 -6.05 17.84 -8.87
CA THR A 80 -5.77 16.82 -9.90
C THR A 80 -4.44 16.13 -9.63
N LEU A 81 -4.48 14.83 -9.40
CA LEU A 81 -3.27 14.01 -9.39
C LEU A 81 -2.67 13.98 -10.81
N PRO A 82 -1.34 14.06 -10.95
CA PRO A 82 -0.68 14.05 -12.24
C PRO A 82 -0.97 12.75 -13.01
N VAL A 83 -1.11 12.88 -14.32
CA VAL A 83 -1.33 11.75 -15.26
C VAL A 83 -0.02 11.02 -15.57
N GLY A 84 1.11 11.57 -15.13
CA GLY A 84 2.43 10.97 -15.31
C GLY A 84 2.48 9.57 -14.71
N GLY A 85 3.07 8.65 -15.43
CA GLY A 85 2.97 7.21 -15.28
C GLY A 85 2.95 6.66 -13.87
N LEU A 86 2.19 5.62 -13.66
CA LEU A 86 2.35 4.70 -12.54
C LEU A 86 3.80 4.18 -12.56
N GLY A 87 4.59 4.62 -11.60
CA GLY A 87 6.01 4.24 -11.55
C GLY A 87 6.20 2.84 -11.01
N ALA A 88 5.51 2.50 -9.94
CA ALA A 88 5.55 1.18 -9.33
C ALA A 88 4.23 0.88 -8.63
N ILE A 89 3.81 -0.37 -8.68
CA ILE A 89 2.71 -0.90 -7.88
C ILE A 89 3.26 -2.13 -7.15
N GLY A 90 3.15 -2.14 -5.84
CA GLY A 90 3.57 -3.26 -5.01
C GLY A 90 2.52 -3.58 -3.95
N PHE A 91 2.53 -4.82 -3.48
CA PHE A 91 1.68 -5.28 -2.39
C PHE A 91 2.57 -5.61 -1.19
N ASN A 92 2.11 -5.24 -0.02
CA ASN A 92 2.77 -5.55 1.25
C ASN A 92 1.81 -6.36 2.12
N ALA A 93 2.34 -7.40 2.77
CA ALA A 93 1.59 -8.19 3.73
C ALA A 93 2.37 -8.28 5.05
N GLN A 94 1.68 -8.03 6.14
CA GLN A 94 2.26 -7.99 7.49
C GLN A 94 1.44 -8.82 8.48
N ARG A 95 2.14 -9.36 9.48
CA ARG A 95 1.59 -10.00 10.69
C ARG A 95 2.29 -9.45 11.92
N LYS A 96 1.77 -9.81 13.08
CA LYS A 96 2.45 -9.56 14.36
C LYS A 96 3.91 -10.01 14.31
N GLY A 97 4.80 -9.15 14.76
CA GLY A 97 6.24 -9.39 14.75
C GLY A 97 6.95 -8.96 13.47
N ASN A 98 6.22 -8.63 12.39
CA ASN A 98 6.85 -7.99 11.24
C ASN A 98 7.24 -6.56 11.60
N ILE A 99 8.42 -6.14 11.16
CA ILE A 99 8.95 -4.80 11.38
C ILE A 99 8.93 -4.04 10.06
N SER A 100 8.46 -2.83 10.12
CA SER A 100 8.61 -1.79 9.10
C SER A 100 9.45 -0.65 9.69
N VAL A 101 9.91 0.25 8.86
CA VAL A 101 10.69 1.41 9.29
C VAL A 101 10.18 2.66 8.58
N PHE A 102 10.27 3.79 9.27
CA PHE A 102 9.95 5.08 8.67
C PHE A 102 10.84 5.33 7.45
N HIS A 103 10.21 5.69 6.35
CA HIS A 103 10.89 5.97 5.09
C HIS A 103 10.11 6.99 4.25
N THR A 104 10.71 7.42 3.18
CA THR A 104 10.06 8.20 2.12
C THR A 104 10.11 7.40 0.83
N ASP A 105 9.10 7.53 -0.01
CA ASP A 105 9.06 6.88 -1.33
C ASP A 105 9.72 7.71 -2.43
N GLY A 106 10.08 8.96 -2.11
CA GLY A 106 10.75 9.87 -3.04
C GLY A 106 12.13 9.35 -3.41
N ASP A 107 12.41 9.27 -4.71
CA ASP A 107 13.76 9.02 -5.20
C ASP A 107 14.59 10.31 -5.25
N SER A 108 15.91 10.16 -5.35
CA SER A 108 16.85 11.30 -5.44
C SER A 108 16.67 12.15 -6.69
N GLU A 109 15.97 11.64 -7.71
CA GLU A 109 15.71 12.32 -8.99
C GLU A 109 14.36 13.07 -8.98
N GLY A 110 13.55 12.94 -7.92
CA GLY A 110 12.22 13.54 -7.81
C GLY A 110 11.23 13.01 -8.85
N LYS A 111 11.42 11.76 -9.27
CA LYS A 111 10.58 11.07 -10.25
C LYS A 111 9.18 10.80 -9.69
N TYR A 112 9.12 10.37 -8.42
CA TYR A 112 7.86 10.12 -7.75
C TYR A 112 7.46 11.30 -6.88
N ILE A 113 6.24 11.77 -7.03
CA ILE A 113 5.72 12.95 -6.34
C ILE A 113 4.61 12.58 -5.36
N TRP A 114 3.83 11.55 -5.69
CA TRP A 114 2.72 11.09 -4.89
C TRP A 114 2.82 9.60 -4.61
N SER A 115 2.55 9.27 -3.36
CA SER A 115 2.36 7.89 -2.90
C SER A 115 0.89 7.65 -2.60
N VAL A 116 0.45 6.46 -2.94
CA VAL A 116 -0.92 5.99 -2.70
C VAL A 116 -0.82 4.69 -1.94
N VAL A 117 -1.51 4.58 -0.82
CA VAL A 117 -1.63 3.32 -0.06
C VAL A 117 -3.10 2.94 0.05
N GLY A 118 -3.45 1.78 -0.48
CA GLY A 118 -4.80 1.22 -0.40
C GLY A 118 -4.86 0.02 0.55
N PHE A 119 -5.97 -0.13 1.26
CA PHE A 119 -6.17 -1.16 2.28
C PHE A 119 -6.98 -2.33 1.74
N LEU A 120 -6.34 -3.49 1.63
CA LEU A 120 -6.86 -4.67 0.94
C LEU A 120 -7.21 -5.84 1.87
N THR A 121 -7.12 -5.67 3.19
CA THR A 121 -7.56 -6.70 4.13
C THR A 121 -9.07 -6.59 4.31
N PRO A 122 -9.84 -7.68 4.13
CA PRO A 122 -11.30 -7.60 4.07
C PRO A 122 -11.97 -7.24 5.40
N GLN A 123 -11.28 -7.48 6.51
CA GLN A 123 -11.76 -7.17 7.85
C GLN A 123 -10.58 -6.79 8.75
N TRP A 124 -10.69 -5.65 9.43
CA TRP A 124 -9.66 -5.18 10.35
C TRP A 124 -10.29 -4.55 11.58
N ASP A 125 -9.82 -4.94 12.76
CA ASP A 125 -10.19 -4.33 14.02
C ASP A 125 -9.13 -3.28 14.40
N PRO A 126 -9.51 -2.03 14.67
CA PRO A 126 -8.56 -0.98 15.06
C PRO A 126 -7.68 -1.34 16.26
N SER A 127 -8.16 -2.19 17.17
CA SER A 127 -7.38 -2.62 18.32
C SER A 127 -6.19 -3.52 17.97
N TRP A 128 -6.16 -4.07 16.76
CA TRP A 128 -5.05 -4.92 16.29
C TRP A 128 -3.78 -4.15 15.96
N GLY A 129 -3.86 -2.82 15.84
CA GLY A 129 -2.74 -1.99 15.41
C GLY A 129 -2.61 -1.98 13.87
N GLY A 130 -1.41 -1.78 13.38
CA GLY A 130 -1.14 -1.77 11.94
C GLY A 130 -1.63 -0.50 11.24
N GLU A 131 -1.78 0.59 11.97
CA GLU A 131 -2.14 1.90 11.43
C GLU A 131 -1.06 2.38 10.43
N LEU A 132 -1.44 3.21 9.48
CA LEU A 132 -0.50 3.96 8.65
C LEU A 132 -0.18 5.28 9.36
N GLN A 133 1.08 5.52 9.67
CA GLN A 133 1.54 6.82 10.15
C GLN A 133 2.19 7.59 9.01
N ILE A 134 1.81 8.87 8.85
CA ILE A 134 2.41 9.81 7.90
C ILE A 134 2.72 11.07 8.70
N GLU A 135 4.02 11.40 8.82
CA GLU A 135 4.52 12.44 9.72
C GLU A 135 3.98 12.24 11.15
N ASP A 136 3.27 13.22 11.68
CA ASP A 136 2.65 13.21 13.01
C ASP A 136 1.23 12.65 13.06
N ARG A 137 0.70 12.14 11.93
CA ARG A 137 -0.68 11.69 11.77
C ARG A 137 -0.77 10.18 11.60
N THR A 138 -1.74 9.59 12.27
CA THR A 138 -2.00 8.15 12.22
C THR A 138 -3.38 7.87 11.62
N TYR A 139 -3.43 6.88 10.73
CA TYR A 139 -4.64 6.47 10.00
C TYR A 139 -4.97 5.05 10.33
N THR A 140 -6.18 4.86 10.86
CA THR A 140 -6.74 3.54 11.07
C THR A 140 -7.16 2.92 9.75
N PHE A 141 -6.90 1.64 9.61
CA PHE A 141 -7.22 0.88 8.42
C PHE A 141 -8.73 0.64 8.28
N GLU A 142 -9.29 1.09 7.15
CA GLU A 142 -10.63 0.72 6.72
C GLU A 142 -10.53 0.00 5.37
N PRO A 143 -11.09 -1.22 5.23
CA PRO A 143 -11.03 -1.97 3.98
C PRO A 143 -11.59 -1.20 2.79
N GLY A 144 -10.81 -1.10 1.72
CA GLY A 144 -11.22 -0.39 0.50
C GLY A 144 -10.94 1.11 0.49
N ASP A 145 -10.40 1.67 1.59
CA ASP A 145 -9.94 3.05 1.64
C ASP A 145 -8.58 3.23 1.01
N PHE A 146 -8.33 4.41 0.45
CA PHE A 146 -7.04 4.80 -0.11
C PHE A 146 -6.56 6.12 0.48
N VAL A 147 -5.29 6.18 0.83
CA VAL A 147 -4.63 7.38 1.32
C VAL A 147 -3.63 7.85 0.27
N VAL A 148 -3.70 9.14 -0.07
CA VAL A 148 -2.82 9.79 -1.05
C VAL A 148 -2.03 10.87 -0.35
N PHE A 149 -0.70 10.82 -0.45
CA PHE A 149 0.20 11.75 0.21
C PHE A 149 1.44 12.04 -0.64
N ARG A 150 2.25 13.03 -0.24
CA ARG A 150 3.49 13.34 -0.96
C ARG A 150 4.54 12.27 -0.71
N SER A 151 5.22 11.81 -1.75
CA SER A 151 6.23 10.75 -1.64
C SER A 151 7.43 11.12 -0.75
N ASN A 152 7.63 12.39 -0.47
CA ASN A 152 8.66 12.88 0.45
C ASN A 152 8.20 13.01 1.91
N GLU A 153 6.92 12.74 2.22
CA GLU A 153 6.45 12.67 3.60
C GLU A 153 6.93 11.37 4.25
N LEU A 154 7.51 11.50 5.44
CA LEU A 154 8.01 10.35 6.21
C LEU A 154 6.84 9.51 6.70
N HIS A 155 6.85 8.22 6.40
CA HIS A 155 5.73 7.35 6.74
C HIS A 155 6.16 5.92 7.09
N ASP A 156 5.27 5.21 7.79
CA ASP A 156 5.47 3.81 8.17
C ASP A 156 4.14 3.11 8.41
N ALA A 157 4.17 1.80 8.28
CA ALA A 157 3.09 0.91 8.71
C ALA A 157 3.37 0.43 10.14
N LEU A 158 2.64 0.95 11.12
CA LEU A 158 2.86 0.66 12.53
C LEU A 158 2.71 -0.84 12.84
N PRO A 159 3.35 -1.34 13.91
CA PRO A 159 3.31 -2.75 14.26
C PRO A 159 1.91 -3.29 14.55
N ILE A 160 1.67 -4.52 14.12
CA ILE A 160 0.49 -5.29 14.52
C ILE A 160 0.73 -5.85 15.93
N LYS A 161 -0.19 -5.53 16.86
CA LYS A 161 -0.03 -5.76 18.31
C LYS A 161 -0.43 -7.16 18.77
N VAL A 162 -1.35 -7.79 18.01
CA VAL A 162 -1.94 -9.10 18.36
C VAL A 162 -1.86 -10.07 17.19
N ASP A 163 -2.06 -11.36 17.47
CA ASP A 163 -2.25 -12.34 16.40
C ASP A 163 -3.63 -12.14 15.77
N THR A 164 -3.66 -12.02 14.46
CA THR A 164 -4.85 -11.71 13.69
C THR A 164 -5.22 -12.87 12.76
N PRO A 165 -6.51 -13.09 12.46
CA PRO A 165 -6.93 -14.14 11.51
C PRO A 165 -6.51 -13.83 10.06
N PHE A 166 -6.20 -12.57 9.77
CA PHE A 166 -5.83 -12.09 8.43
C PHE A 166 -4.41 -11.56 8.41
N TRP A 167 -3.76 -11.65 7.25
CA TRP A 167 -2.64 -10.79 6.94
C TRP A 167 -3.14 -9.36 6.72
N ARG A 168 -2.43 -8.37 7.25
CA ARG A 168 -2.64 -6.98 6.88
C ARG A 168 -2.04 -6.76 5.50
N VAL A 169 -2.88 -6.64 4.50
CA VAL A 169 -2.47 -6.44 3.11
C VAL A 169 -2.75 -5.01 2.68
N SER A 170 -1.77 -4.38 2.06
CA SER A 170 -1.91 -3.10 1.40
C SER A 170 -1.32 -3.13 0.00
N VAL A 171 -1.86 -2.31 -0.89
CA VAL A 171 -1.22 -1.93 -2.15
C VAL A 171 -0.54 -0.58 -1.97
N ALA A 172 0.68 -0.44 -2.47
CA ALA A 172 1.40 0.81 -2.57
C ALA A 172 1.63 1.16 -4.03
N CYS A 173 1.27 2.36 -4.43
CA CYS A 173 1.45 2.86 -5.78
C CYS A 173 2.22 4.18 -5.74
N MET A 174 3.23 4.31 -6.58
CA MET A 174 4.02 5.54 -6.71
C MET A 174 3.66 6.22 -8.03
N MET A 175 3.29 7.49 -7.96
CA MET A 175 2.88 8.29 -9.11
C MET A 175 3.94 9.35 -9.39
N GLY A 176 4.43 9.37 -10.64
CA GLY A 176 5.42 10.32 -11.15
C GLY A 176 4.82 11.59 -11.74
N ARG A 177 5.71 12.42 -12.29
CA ARG A 177 5.35 13.59 -13.10
C ARG A 177 4.76 13.18 -14.43
#